data_8c8ee9431f3818f6a91d7aeb85bfc46e
#
_entry.id   8c8ee9431f3818f6a91d7aeb85bfc46e
#
_cell.length_a   1.000
_cell.length_b   1.000
_cell.length_c   1.000
_cell.angle_alpha   90.00
_cell.angle_beta   90.00
_cell.angle_gamma   90.00
#
_symmetry.space_group_name_H-M   'P 1'
#
loop_
_entity.id
_entity.type
_entity.pdbx_description
1 polymer ?
#
loop_
_entity_poly.entity_id
_entity_poly.type
_entity_poly.pdbx_seq_one_letter_code
_entity_poly.pdbx_strand_id
1 'polypeptide(L)'
;KEFLILTYTPDELMISEKSLNNLLSLKYKIQSLNWVHSVITLLDIPLLHSSDAPLAERIQNLKTLKDEEIDKEKGFKEILNSPVFKNFVISEDGTTTGLIVYIKQDKNFKNIDQSNSKELEEYKDLRKKQNHSNILEIREVIKSYKDIGKIFLGGIPMIADDMMTFIKNDIVVFGIGVLLFIIVTLWFVFKKVIWIVVPLSSCFFSVIIMTGLLGLLGWKVTVISSNFIALMLILTM
;
A
#
# COMPACT_ATOMS: atom_id res chain seq x y z
N LYS A 1 11.23 -2.14 -10.47
CA LYS A 1 11.46 -2.31 -9.02
C LYS A 1 10.22 -1.81 -8.30
N GLU A 2 9.66 -2.64 -7.43
CA GLU A 2 8.53 -2.25 -6.58
C GLU A 2 9.04 -1.39 -5.42
N PHE A 3 8.28 -0.36 -5.07
CA PHE A 3 8.60 0.52 -3.95
C PHE A 3 7.33 0.99 -3.24
N LEU A 4 7.47 1.32 -1.97
CA LEU A 4 6.48 2.02 -1.18
C LEU A 4 6.97 3.44 -0.92
N ILE A 5 6.04 4.35 -0.72
CA ILE A 5 6.31 5.73 -0.35
C ILE A 5 5.69 5.96 1.02
N LEU A 6 6.46 6.48 1.94
CA LEU A 6 5.94 7.04 3.18
C LEU A 6 6.12 8.55 3.13
N THR A 7 5.15 9.27 3.66
CA THR A 7 5.31 10.70 3.92
C THR A 7 5.43 10.91 5.43
N TYR A 8 6.33 11.77 5.84
CA TYR A 8 6.55 12.14 7.23
C TYR A 8 6.43 13.64 7.38
N THR A 9 5.51 14.08 8.22
CA THR A 9 5.28 15.46 8.62
C THR A 9 5.49 15.54 10.13
N PRO A 10 6.63 16.04 10.62
CA PRO A 10 6.88 16.21 12.06
C PRO A 10 5.95 17.27 12.66
N ASP A 11 5.74 17.20 13.96
CA ASP A 11 5.00 18.21 14.72
C ASP A 11 5.84 19.50 14.94
N GLU A 12 7.16 19.40 14.79
CA GLU A 12 8.11 20.50 14.86
C GLU A 12 8.69 20.83 13.46
N LEU A 13 9.59 21.80 13.38
CA LEU A 13 10.28 22.11 12.12
C LEU A 13 11.04 20.87 11.60
N MET A 14 10.95 20.62 10.30
CA MET A 14 11.62 19.47 9.65
C MET A 14 13.13 19.46 9.91
N ILE A 15 13.75 20.63 9.94
CA ILE A 15 15.19 20.80 10.15
C ILE A 15 15.62 20.66 11.62
N SER A 16 14.67 20.59 12.57
CA SER A 16 15.03 20.42 13.98
C SER A 16 15.78 19.11 14.19
N GLU A 17 16.72 19.11 15.12
CA GLU A 17 17.52 17.92 15.43
C GLU A 17 16.65 16.74 15.83
N LYS A 18 15.57 17.01 16.57
CA LYS A 18 14.61 16.01 16.98
C LYS A 18 13.87 15.39 15.79
N SER A 19 13.41 16.20 14.82
CA SER A 19 12.72 15.72 13.62
C SER A 19 13.64 14.89 12.73
N LEU A 20 14.89 15.30 12.55
CA LEU A 20 15.89 14.57 11.78
C LEU A 20 16.26 13.23 12.45
N ASN A 21 16.43 13.22 13.78
CA ASN A 21 16.70 11.99 14.53
C ASN A 21 15.51 11.03 14.50
N ASN A 22 14.29 11.52 14.60
CA ASN A 22 13.09 10.73 14.44
C ASN A 22 13.00 10.10 13.04
N LEU A 23 13.27 10.88 12.01
CA LEU A 23 13.33 10.40 10.63
C LEU A 23 14.39 9.32 10.45
N LEU A 24 15.56 9.50 11.04
CA LEU A 24 16.65 8.53 11.01
C LEU A 24 16.28 7.22 11.72
N SER A 25 15.67 7.32 12.89
CA SER A 25 15.16 6.17 13.65
C SER A 25 14.09 5.39 12.86
N LEU A 26 13.11 6.10 12.29
CA LEU A 26 12.09 5.51 11.43
C LEU A 26 12.71 4.82 10.21
N LYS A 27 13.68 5.45 9.55
CA LYS A 27 14.43 4.87 8.44
C LYS A 27 15.07 3.55 8.82
N TYR A 28 15.85 3.52 9.90
CA TYR A 28 16.54 2.29 10.33
C TYR A 28 15.56 1.18 10.74
N LYS A 29 14.45 1.54 11.38
CA LYS A 29 13.42 0.58 11.76
C LYS A 29 12.79 -0.07 10.53
N ILE A 30 12.46 0.72 9.50
CA ILE A 30 11.92 0.20 8.24
C ILE A 30 12.99 -0.62 7.49
N GLN A 31 14.22 -0.16 7.47
CA GLN A 31 15.31 -0.85 6.79
C GLN A 31 15.67 -2.19 7.45
N SER A 32 15.37 -2.38 8.74
CA SER A 32 15.56 -3.65 9.44
C SER A 32 14.55 -4.74 9.06
N LEU A 33 13.47 -4.40 8.33
CA LEU A 33 12.49 -5.37 7.86
C LEU A 33 13.10 -6.29 6.78
N ASN A 34 12.87 -7.59 6.90
CA ASN A 34 13.53 -8.60 6.06
C ASN A 34 13.28 -8.45 4.56
N TRP A 35 12.14 -7.90 4.18
CA TRP A 35 11.71 -7.72 2.78
C TRP A 35 12.13 -6.37 2.19
N VAL A 36 12.64 -5.45 3.00
CA VAL A 36 13.13 -4.14 2.55
C VAL A 36 14.55 -4.27 2.00
N HIS A 37 14.77 -3.74 0.81
CA HIS A 37 16.09 -3.67 0.19
C HIS A 37 16.88 -2.44 0.65
N SER A 38 16.25 -1.26 0.56
CA SER A 38 16.84 0.01 0.96
C SER A 38 15.75 1.05 1.22
N VAL A 39 16.07 2.04 2.05
CA VAL A 39 15.20 3.18 2.34
C VAL A 39 15.96 4.46 2.01
N ILE A 40 15.41 5.27 1.13
CA ILE A 40 15.95 6.59 0.78
C ILE A 40 15.07 7.65 1.42
N THR A 41 15.69 8.63 2.05
CA THR A 41 15.05 9.72 2.77
C THR A 41 15.70 11.05 2.41
N LEU A 42 15.16 12.16 2.89
CA LEU A 42 15.78 13.49 2.84
C LEU A 42 17.24 13.48 3.30
N LEU A 43 17.57 12.62 4.28
CA LEU A 43 18.91 12.50 4.85
C LEU A 43 19.96 11.87 3.92
N ASP A 44 19.53 11.25 2.83
CA ASP A 44 20.39 10.54 1.87
C ASP A 44 20.65 11.36 0.60
N ILE A 45 20.09 12.57 0.53
CA ILE A 45 20.24 13.42 -0.64
C ILE A 45 21.63 14.00 -0.68
N PRO A 46 22.37 13.86 -1.79
CA PRO A 46 23.69 14.44 -1.95
C PRO A 46 23.59 15.96 -2.09
N LEU A 47 24.41 16.68 -1.33
CA LEU A 47 24.52 18.13 -1.33
C LEU A 47 25.74 18.55 -2.15
N LEU A 48 25.54 19.44 -3.11
CA LEU A 48 26.59 19.92 -4.00
C LEU A 48 27.07 21.35 -3.66
N HIS A 49 26.20 22.17 -3.09
CA HIS A 49 26.47 23.59 -2.86
C HIS A 49 26.75 23.94 -1.39
N SER A 50 26.34 23.08 -0.46
CA SER A 50 26.46 23.35 0.99
C SER A 50 27.82 22.95 1.59
N SER A 51 28.79 22.52 0.78
CA SER A 51 30.17 22.22 1.19
C SER A 51 31.11 23.33 0.65
N ASP A 52 32.09 23.77 1.45
CA ASP A 52 33.09 24.74 1.05
C ASP A 52 34.28 24.13 0.25
N ALA A 53 34.28 22.81 0.02
CA ALA A 53 35.30 22.10 -0.73
C ALA A 53 35.30 22.44 -2.25
N PRO A 54 36.43 22.31 -2.99
CA PRO A 54 36.47 22.46 -4.43
C PRO A 54 35.49 21.50 -5.16
N LEU A 55 34.93 21.91 -6.31
CA LEU A 55 33.87 21.16 -7.01
C LEU A 55 34.27 19.71 -7.34
N ALA A 56 35.53 19.49 -7.72
CA ALA A 56 36.03 18.14 -8.04
C ALA A 56 36.03 17.20 -6.82
N GLU A 57 36.30 17.73 -5.64
CA GLU A 57 36.29 17.00 -4.38
C GLU A 57 34.85 16.74 -3.89
N ARG A 58 33.93 17.68 -4.11
CA ARG A 58 32.50 17.54 -3.79
C ARG A 58 31.86 16.39 -4.58
N ILE A 59 32.22 16.24 -5.85
CA ILE A 59 31.69 15.16 -6.72
C ILE A 59 32.22 13.78 -6.29
N GLN A 60 33.45 13.71 -5.78
CA GLN A 60 34.04 12.45 -5.31
C GLN A 60 33.56 12.06 -3.91
N ASN A 61 33.31 13.05 -3.04
CA ASN A 61 32.85 12.87 -1.65
C ASN A 61 31.53 13.62 -1.44
N LEU A 62 30.45 13.05 -1.96
CA LEU A 62 29.11 13.64 -1.80
C LEU A 62 28.69 13.59 -0.33
N LYS A 63 28.57 14.75 0.27
CA LYS A 63 28.07 14.93 1.64
C LYS A 63 26.55 14.99 1.65
N THR A 64 25.96 14.64 2.77
CA THR A 64 24.51 14.60 3.00
C THR A 64 24.17 15.35 4.29
N LEU A 65 22.87 15.52 4.58
CA LEU A 65 22.44 16.14 5.84
C LEU A 65 22.80 15.31 7.11
N LYS A 66 23.34 14.12 6.96
CA LYS A 66 23.83 13.29 8.08
C LYS A 66 25.23 13.70 8.53
N ASP A 67 25.99 14.31 7.66
CA ASP A 67 27.39 14.65 7.92
C ASP A 67 27.46 15.83 8.89
N GLU A 68 28.22 15.68 9.98
CA GLU A 68 28.35 16.69 11.04
C GLU A 68 29.00 18.00 10.57
N GLU A 69 29.80 17.92 9.50
CA GLU A 69 30.49 19.07 8.91
C GLU A 69 29.58 19.97 8.07
N ILE A 70 28.34 19.54 7.78
CA ILE A 70 27.40 20.28 6.95
C ILE A 70 26.51 21.16 7.81
N ASP A 71 26.43 22.44 7.45
CA ASP A 71 25.41 23.34 7.96
C ASP A 71 24.03 22.86 7.50
N LYS A 72 23.27 22.29 8.44
CA LYS A 72 21.96 21.69 8.18
C LYS A 72 20.96 22.66 7.56
N GLU A 73 21.01 23.96 7.95
CA GLU A 73 20.12 24.97 7.37
C GLU A 73 20.46 25.27 5.91
N LYS A 74 21.76 25.40 5.58
CA LYS A 74 22.17 25.57 4.18
C LYS A 74 21.86 24.38 3.33
N GLY A 75 22.16 23.16 3.83
CA GLY A 75 21.84 21.92 3.12
C GLY A 75 20.35 21.74 2.90
N PHE A 76 19.52 22.06 3.87
CA PHE A 76 18.06 21.99 3.75
C PHE A 76 17.54 23.00 2.71
N LYS A 77 18.04 24.23 2.71
CA LYS A 77 17.69 25.25 1.69
C LYS A 77 18.12 24.82 0.29
N GLU A 78 19.26 24.14 0.16
CA GLU A 78 19.72 23.59 -1.11
C GLU A 78 18.71 22.57 -1.65
N ILE A 79 18.24 21.61 -0.81
CA ILE A 79 17.27 20.61 -1.20
C ILE A 79 15.92 21.26 -1.54
N LEU A 80 15.46 22.21 -0.73
CA LEU A 80 14.18 22.90 -0.92
C LEU A 80 14.13 23.72 -2.22
N ASN A 81 15.26 24.29 -2.63
CA ASN A 81 15.39 25.08 -3.87
C ASN A 81 15.77 24.22 -5.09
N SER A 82 16.07 22.94 -4.89
CA SER A 82 16.45 22.07 -5.99
C SER A 82 15.23 21.71 -6.87
N PRO A 83 15.30 21.93 -8.18
CA PRO A 83 14.20 21.55 -9.08
C PRO A 83 14.00 20.04 -9.18
N VAL A 84 14.97 19.24 -8.72
CA VAL A 84 14.92 17.77 -8.73
C VAL A 84 14.25 17.22 -7.48
N PHE A 85 14.48 17.83 -6.32
CA PHE A 85 14.04 17.29 -5.03
C PHE A 85 12.79 17.98 -4.48
N LYS A 86 12.56 19.23 -4.86
CA LYS A 86 11.35 19.97 -4.52
C LYS A 86 10.12 19.27 -5.11
N ASN A 87 9.07 19.11 -4.32
CA ASN A 87 7.83 18.39 -4.67
C ASN A 87 8.00 16.88 -4.97
N PHE A 88 9.20 16.33 -4.84
CA PHE A 88 9.44 14.91 -5.01
C PHE A 88 9.89 14.23 -3.72
N VAL A 89 10.88 14.81 -3.03
CA VAL A 89 11.37 14.29 -1.74
C VAL A 89 10.92 15.17 -0.58
N ILE A 90 10.72 16.46 -0.82
CA ILE A 90 10.25 17.42 0.16
C ILE A 90 9.14 18.28 -0.44
N SER A 91 8.12 18.60 0.37
CA SER A 91 7.05 19.52 0.00
C SER A 91 7.56 20.93 -0.25
N GLU A 92 6.81 21.72 -0.98
CA GLU A 92 7.19 23.10 -1.34
C GLU A 92 7.42 24.01 -0.12
N ASP A 93 6.63 23.80 0.92
CA ASP A 93 6.71 24.50 2.20
C ASP A 93 7.76 23.94 3.17
N GLY A 94 8.44 22.84 2.80
CA GLY A 94 9.45 22.18 3.63
C GLY A 94 8.92 21.45 4.86
N THR A 95 7.59 21.27 4.99
CA THR A 95 6.99 20.68 6.19
C THR A 95 6.91 19.16 6.13
N THR A 96 6.85 18.58 4.94
CA THR A 96 6.66 17.15 4.73
C THR A 96 7.77 16.56 3.87
N THR A 97 8.32 15.43 4.26
CA THR A 97 9.31 14.68 3.47
C THR A 97 8.81 13.31 3.07
N GLY A 98 9.26 12.84 1.90
CA GLY A 98 9.03 11.50 1.40
C GLY A 98 10.15 10.54 1.78
N LEU A 99 9.78 9.31 2.16
CA LEU A 99 10.68 8.19 2.30
C LEU A 99 10.34 7.16 1.22
N ILE A 100 11.32 6.76 0.43
CA ILE A 100 11.16 5.76 -0.62
C ILE A 100 11.70 4.43 -0.11
N VAL A 101 10.83 3.45 0.03
CA VAL A 101 11.16 2.11 0.52
C VAL A 101 11.19 1.14 -0.65
N TYR A 102 12.38 0.71 -1.05
CA TYR A 102 12.55 -0.28 -2.10
C TYR A 102 12.36 -1.69 -1.56
N ILE A 103 11.55 -2.49 -2.24
CA ILE A 103 11.26 -3.88 -1.88
C ILE A 103 12.32 -4.78 -2.53
N LYS A 104 12.77 -5.82 -1.82
CA LYS A 104 13.67 -6.84 -2.37
C LYS A 104 13.00 -7.53 -3.56
N GLN A 105 13.75 -7.62 -4.66
CA GLN A 105 13.28 -8.38 -5.82
C GLN A 105 13.27 -9.87 -5.51
N ASP A 106 12.16 -10.51 -5.88
CA ASP A 106 12.08 -11.95 -5.82
C ASP A 106 12.89 -12.58 -6.97
N LYS A 107 13.94 -13.30 -6.59
CA LYS A 107 14.80 -14.02 -7.55
C LYS A 107 14.10 -15.23 -8.18
N ASN A 108 13.07 -15.75 -7.51
CA ASN A 108 12.36 -16.96 -7.95
C ASN A 108 11.48 -16.71 -9.18
N PHE A 109 11.08 -15.45 -9.44
CA PHE A 109 10.28 -15.12 -10.63
C PHE A 109 10.94 -15.53 -11.97
N LYS A 110 12.29 -15.51 -12.02
CA LYS A 110 13.03 -15.90 -13.23
C LYS A 110 13.00 -17.41 -13.50
N ASN A 111 12.75 -18.21 -12.48
CA ASN A 111 12.79 -19.66 -12.55
C ASN A 111 11.41 -20.30 -12.77
N ILE A 112 10.34 -19.48 -12.83
CA ILE A 112 8.97 -19.94 -13.02
C ILE A 112 8.74 -20.11 -14.52
N ASP A 113 8.22 -21.26 -14.90
CA ASP A 113 7.78 -21.51 -16.27
C ASP A 113 6.51 -20.68 -16.54
N GLN A 114 6.70 -19.56 -17.26
CA GLN A 114 5.61 -18.64 -17.60
C GLN A 114 4.57 -19.25 -18.55
N SER A 115 4.87 -20.40 -19.17
CA SER A 115 3.93 -21.15 -19.98
C SER A 115 2.99 -22.02 -19.15
N ASN A 116 3.38 -22.34 -17.91
CA ASN A 116 2.56 -23.12 -16.98
C ASN A 116 1.62 -22.21 -16.17
N SER A 117 0.38 -22.11 -16.63
CA SER A 117 -0.63 -21.24 -16.02
C SER A 117 -0.88 -21.52 -14.52
N LYS A 118 -0.79 -22.79 -14.08
CA LYS A 118 -1.01 -23.14 -12.66
C LYS A 118 0.11 -22.66 -11.77
N GLU A 119 1.36 -22.91 -12.16
CA GLU A 119 2.55 -22.49 -11.40
C GLU A 119 2.63 -20.96 -11.29
N LEU A 120 2.28 -20.28 -12.38
CA LEU A 120 2.22 -18.82 -12.40
C LEU A 120 1.11 -18.27 -11.47
N GLU A 121 -0.02 -18.95 -11.36
CA GLU A 121 -1.11 -18.57 -10.47
C GLU A 121 -0.75 -18.78 -8.99
N GLU A 122 -0.20 -19.93 -8.65
CA GLU A 122 0.26 -20.24 -7.30
C GLU A 122 1.30 -19.21 -6.85
N TYR A 123 2.24 -18.86 -7.72
CA TYR A 123 3.22 -17.83 -7.44
C TYR A 123 2.57 -16.45 -7.19
N LYS A 124 1.64 -16.03 -8.04
CA LYS A 124 0.92 -14.75 -7.87
C LYS A 124 0.17 -14.70 -6.55
N ASP A 125 -0.46 -15.78 -6.15
CA ASP A 125 -1.20 -15.84 -4.89
C ASP A 125 -0.27 -15.85 -3.67
N LEU A 126 0.88 -16.51 -3.77
CA LEU A 126 1.94 -16.42 -2.76
C LEU A 126 2.45 -14.97 -2.62
N ARG A 127 2.71 -14.30 -3.74
CA ARG A 127 3.15 -12.89 -3.75
C ARG A 127 2.13 -11.94 -3.15
N LYS A 128 0.83 -12.15 -3.42
CA LYS A 128 -0.24 -11.36 -2.80
C LYS A 128 -0.24 -11.53 -1.28
N LYS A 129 -0.11 -12.76 -0.78
CA LYS A 129 -0.04 -13.03 0.66
C LYS A 129 1.19 -12.39 1.31
N GLN A 130 2.35 -12.48 0.66
CA GLN A 130 3.57 -11.83 1.13
C GLN A 130 3.42 -10.31 1.16
N ASN A 131 2.87 -9.71 0.08
CA ASN A 131 2.62 -8.27 0.03
C ASN A 131 1.70 -7.83 1.17
N HIS A 132 0.61 -8.56 1.42
CA HIS A 132 -0.30 -8.30 2.52
C HIS A 132 0.41 -8.31 3.88
N SER A 133 1.23 -9.34 4.14
CA SER A 133 2.03 -9.43 5.37
C SER A 133 3.00 -8.26 5.52
N ASN A 134 3.70 -7.89 4.44
CA ASN A 134 4.63 -6.76 4.41
C ASN A 134 3.93 -5.42 4.69
N ILE A 135 2.72 -5.22 4.13
CA ILE A 135 1.93 -4.01 4.36
C ILE A 135 1.44 -3.93 5.81
N LEU A 136 1.04 -5.05 6.41
CA LEU A 136 0.68 -5.09 7.82
C LEU A 136 1.87 -4.75 8.72
N GLU A 137 3.04 -5.33 8.44
CA GLU A 137 4.26 -5.13 9.23
C GLU A 137 4.71 -3.65 9.19
N ILE A 138 4.73 -3.02 8.02
CA ILE A 138 5.09 -1.59 7.92
C ILE A 138 4.06 -0.68 8.59
N ARG A 139 2.77 -1.06 8.57
CA ARG A 139 1.72 -0.33 9.31
C ARG A 139 1.90 -0.42 10.82
N GLU A 140 2.36 -1.55 11.33
CA GLU A 140 2.71 -1.68 12.76
C GLU A 140 3.90 -0.79 13.13
N VAL A 141 4.92 -0.74 12.27
CA VAL A 141 6.03 0.21 12.46
C VAL A 141 5.50 1.65 12.50
N ILE A 142 4.67 2.06 11.52
CA ILE A 142 4.09 3.41 11.50
C ILE A 142 3.29 3.71 12.78
N LYS A 143 2.52 2.73 13.28
CA LYS A 143 1.77 2.90 14.53
C LYS A 143 2.67 3.16 15.74
N SER A 144 3.86 2.55 15.79
CA SER A 144 4.82 2.76 16.88
C SER A 144 5.49 4.14 16.86
N TYR A 145 5.34 4.88 15.76
CA TYR A 145 5.90 6.22 15.55
C TYR A 145 4.83 7.33 15.49
N LYS A 146 3.62 7.09 16.01
CA LYS A 146 2.53 8.08 15.99
C LYS A 146 2.84 9.38 16.75
N ASP A 147 3.68 9.31 17.76
CA ASP A 147 3.99 10.43 18.66
C ASP A 147 5.07 11.36 18.11
N ILE A 148 5.62 11.07 16.92
CA ILE A 148 6.68 11.89 16.30
C ILE A 148 6.19 12.79 15.16
N GLY A 149 4.91 12.66 14.77
CA GLY A 149 4.31 13.38 13.67
C GLY A 149 3.36 12.54 12.85
N LYS A 150 2.87 13.09 11.76
CA LYS A 150 1.95 12.40 10.85
C LYS A 150 2.73 11.59 9.83
N ILE A 151 2.46 10.29 9.76
CA ILE A 151 3.07 9.38 8.78
C ILE A 151 1.97 8.71 7.97
N PHE A 152 2.05 8.81 6.64
CA PHE A 152 1.13 8.13 5.72
C PHE A 152 1.90 7.17 4.83
N LEU A 153 1.29 6.02 4.58
CA LEU A 153 1.81 5.00 3.67
C LEU A 153 1.10 5.11 2.32
N GLY A 154 1.85 5.01 1.25
CA GLY A 154 1.38 5.00 -0.13
C GLY A 154 2.20 4.06 -1.01
N GLY A 155 1.81 3.97 -2.28
CA GLY A 155 2.50 3.15 -3.27
C GLY A 155 1.63 2.05 -3.86
N ILE A 156 1.99 1.61 -5.07
CA ILE A 156 1.21 0.61 -5.82
C ILE A 156 0.97 -0.69 -5.04
N PRO A 157 1.98 -1.27 -4.34
CA PRO A 157 1.78 -2.49 -3.58
C PRO A 157 0.76 -2.34 -2.43
N MET A 158 0.75 -1.17 -1.77
CA MET A 158 -0.20 -0.86 -0.70
C MET A 158 -1.62 -0.68 -1.27
N ILE A 159 -1.76 0.10 -2.34
CA ILE A 159 -3.07 0.32 -2.98
C ILE A 159 -3.67 -1.00 -3.46
N ALA A 160 -2.86 -1.88 -4.06
CA ALA A 160 -3.32 -3.19 -4.52
C ALA A 160 -3.80 -4.08 -3.36
N ASP A 161 -3.11 -4.04 -2.22
CA ASP A 161 -3.48 -4.77 -1.02
C ASP A 161 -4.77 -4.24 -0.39
N ASP A 162 -4.88 -2.93 -0.24
CA ASP A 162 -6.08 -2.27 0.30
C ASP A 162 -7.31 -2.54 -0.58
N MET A 163 -7.17 -2.41 -1.90
CA MET A 163 -8.25 -2.73 -2.84
C MET A 163 -8.73 -4.18 -2.66
N MET A 164 -7.80 -5.14 -2.55
CA MET A 164 -8.16 -6.54 -2.36
C MET A 164 -8.87 -6.77 -1.02
N THR A 165 -8.44 -6.10 0.03
CA THR A 165 -9.04 -6.18 1.37
C THR A 165 -10.42 -5.54 1.38
N PHE A 166 -10.59 -4.36 0.76
CA PHE A 166 -11.89 -3.70 0.64
C PHE A 166 -12.89 -4.54 -0.15
N ILE A 167 -12.47 -5.11 -1.29
CA ILE A 167 -13.33 -5.98 -2.10
C ILE A 167 -13.84 -7.17 -1.29
N LYS A 168 -12.95 -7.86 -0.55
CA LYS A 168 -13.35 -8.98 0.30
C LYS A 168 -14.37 -8.55 1.35
N ASN A 169 -14.12 -7.42 1.99
CA ASN A 169 -15.02 -6.89 3.01
C ASN A 169 -16.36 -6.46 2.42
N ASP A 170 -16.34 -5.79 1.28
CA ASP A 170 -17.54 -5.35 0.58
C ASP A 170 -18.43 -6.53 0.16
N ILE A 171 -17.85 -7.60 -0.41
CA ILE A 171 -18.62 -8.81 -0.76
C ILE A 171 -19.34 -9.36 0.45
N VAL A 172 -18.68 -9.43 1.60
CA VAL A 172 -19.29 -9.95 2.83
C VAL A 172 -20.36 -8.99 3.36
N VAL A 173 -20.06 -7.70 3.49
CA VAL A 173 -20.98 -6.69 4.06
C VAL A 173 -22.21 -6.50 3.16
N PHE A 174 -22.00 -6.29 1.86
CA PHE A 174 -23.11 -6.14 0.92
C PHE A 174 -23.89 -7.43 0.72
N GLY A 175 -23.20 -8.59 0.63
CA GLY A 175 -23.86 -9.88 0.49
C GLY A 175 -24.80 -10.16 1.66
N ILE A 176 -24.32 -9.99 2.89
CA ILE A 176 -25.14 -10.17 4.10
C ILE A 176 -26.23 -9.10 4.18
N GLY A 177 -25.90 -7.84 3.89
CA GLY A 177 -26.85 -6.72 3.93
C GLY A 177 -28.04 -6.92 2.97
N VAL A 178 -27.75 -7.26 1.71
CA VAL A 178 -28.77 -7.54 0.69
C VAL A 178 -29.61 -8.76 1.09
N LEU A 179 -28.99 -9.84 1.56
CA LEU A 179 -29.68 -11.04 1.98
C LEU A 179 -30.65 -10.76 3.15
N LEU A 180 -30.22 -10.03 4.16
CA LEU A 180 -31.07 -9.61 5.28
C LEU A 180 -32.23 -8.71 4.80
N PHE A 181 -31.93 -7.76 3.92
CA PHE A 181 -32.95 -6.87 3.35
C PHE A 181 -34.04 -7.68 2.59
N ILE A 182 -33.63 -8.64 1.78
CA ILE A 182 -34.53 -9.56 1.06
C ILE A 182 -35.40 -10.33 2.06
N ILE A 183 -34.82 -10.95 3.08
CA ILE A 183 -35.55 -11.73 4.09
C ILE A 183 -36.60 -10.85 4.79
N VAL A 184 -36.20 -9.66 5.24
CA VAL A 184 -37.13 -8.73 5.94
C VAL A 184 -38.26 -8.29 5.03
N THR A 185 -37.97 -7.94 3.77
CA THR A 185 -38.96 -7.52 2.80
C THR A 185 -39.96 -8.62 2.50
N LEU A 186 -39.50 -9.83 2.23
CA LEU A 186 -40.35 -11.00 1.96
C LEU A 186 -41.20 -11.36 3.18
N TRP A 187 -40.63 -11.29 4.39
CA TRP A 187 -41.33 -11.55 5.62
C TRP A 187 -42.47 -10.55 5.85
N PHE A 188 -42.19 -9.27 5.58
CA PHE A 188 -43.19 -8.21 5.72
C PHE A 188 -44.36 -8.40 4.73
N VAL A 189 -44.05 -8.78 3.48
CA VAL A 189 -45.07 -8.95 2.42
C VAL A 189 -45.88 -10.24 2.60
N PHE A 190 -45.21 -11.36 2.80
CA PHE A 190 -45.87 -12.69 2.72
C PHE A 190 -46.27 -13.26 4.08
N LYS A 191 -45.64 -12.87 5.18
CA LYS A 191 -45.93 -13.32 6.56
C LYS A 191 -45.93 -14.86 6.74
N LYS A 192 -45.43 -15.63 5.76
CA LYS A 192 -45.31 -17.09 5.76
C LYS A 192 -43.89 -17.50 5.37
N VAL A 193 -43.25 -18.33 6.20
CA VAL A 193 -41.83 -18.74 6.02
C VAL A 193 -41.61 -19.44 4.69
N ILE A 194 -42.57 -20.23 4.19
CA ILE A 194 -42.41 -20.98 2.94
C ILE A 194 -42.17 -20.06 1.73
N TRP A 195 -42.83 -18.88 1.70
CA TRP A 195 -42.70 -17.87 0.65
C TRP A 195 -41.41 -17.05 0.75
N ILE A 196 -40.65 -17.23 1.83
CA ILE A 196 -39.30 -16.67 2.00
C ILE A 196 -38.27 -17.71 1.52
N VAL A 197 -38.43 -18.96 1.93
CA VAL A 197 -37.46 -20.02 1.65
C VAL A 197 -37.39 -20.38 0.15
N VAL A 198 -38.52 -20.38 -0.57
CA VAL A 198 -38.54 -20.73 -2.00
C VAL A 198 -37.74 -19.75 -2.87
N PRO A 199 -37.97 -18.39 -2.83
CA PRO A 199 -37.15 -17.47 -3.60
C PRO A 199 -35.69 -17.48 -3.14
N LEU A 200 -35.43 -17.57 -1.83
CA LEU A 200 -34.09 -17.56 -1.29
C LEU A 200 -33.27 -18.76 -1.76
N SER A 201 -33.88 -19.96 -1.80
CA SER A 201 -33.21 -21.14 -2.34
C SER A 201 -32.94 -21.02 -3.84
N SER A 202 -33.86 -20.45 -4.61
CA SER A 202 -33.66 -20.18 -6.04
C SER A 202 -32.47 -19.22 -6.26
N CYS A 203 -32.41 -18.11 -5.52
CA CYS A 203 -31.28 -17.18 -5.57
C CYS A 203 -29.96 -17.86 -5.20
N PHE A 204 -29.96 -18.68 -4.16
CA PHE A 204 -28.76 -19.40 -3.71
C PHE A 204 -28.25 -20.36 -4.79
N PHE A 205 -29.14 -21.17 -5.39
CA PHE A 205 -28.76 -22.05 -6.49
C PHE A 205 -28.26 -21.28 -7.71
N SER A 206 -28.88 -20.15 -8.07
CA SER A 206 -28.44 -19.30 -9.18
C SER A 206 -27.02 -18.80 -8.97
N VAL A 207 -26.68 -18.33 -7.76
CA VAL A 207 -25.33 -17.88 -7.43
C VAL A 207 -24.32 -19.04 -7.51
N ILE A 208 -24.65 -20.22 -6.99
CA ILE A 208 -23.76 -21.38 -7.05
C ILE A 208 -23.51 -21.83 -8.50
N ILE A 209 -24.57 -21.91 -9.31
CA ILE A 209 -24.45 -22.30 -10.71
C ILE A 209 -23.58 -21.29 -11.47
N MET A 210 -23.84 -20.00 -11.28
CA MET A 210 -23.09 -18.94 -11.97
C MET A 210 -21.63 -18.91 -11.54
N THR A 211 -21.34 -18.98 -10.24
CA THR A 211 -19.96 -19.02 -9.74
C THR A 211 -19.23 -20.28 -10.17
N GLY A 212 -19.93 -21.44 -10.17
CA GLY A 212 -19.39 -22.69 -10.67
C GLY A 212 -19.06 -22.62 -12.16
N LEU A 213 -19.95 -22.04 -12.98
CA LEU A 213 -19.73 -21.87 -14.41
C LEU A 213 -18.54 -20.94 -14.69
N LEU A 214 -18.44 -19.81 -14.00
CA LEU A 214 -17.31 -18.91 -14.11
C LEU A 214 -15.99 -19.61 -13.75
N GLY A 215 -16.01 -20.41 -12.68
CA GLY A 215 -14.86 -21.22 -12.28
C GLY A 215 -14.45 -22.25 -13.32
N LEU A 216 -15.41 -22.97 -13.92
CA LEU A 216 -15.17 -23.93 -14.99
C LEU A 216 -14.60 -23.30 -16.27
N LEU A 217 -15.07 -22.09 -16.60
CA LEU A 217 -14.58 -21.32 -17.74
C LEU A 217 -13.23 -20.63 -17.47
N GLY A 218 -12.70 -20.74 -16.25
CA GLY A 218 -11.44 -20.10 -15.85
C GLY A 218 -11.52 -18.56 -15.78
N TRP A 219 -12.70 -17.99 -15.71
CA TRP A 219 -12.88 -16.55 -15.62
C TRP A 219 -12.57 -16.06 -14.21
N LYS A 220 -11.68 -15.08 -14.14
CA LYS A 220 -11.27 -14.49 -12.86
C LYS A 220 -12.19 -13.35 -12.46
N VAL A 221 -12.61 -13.36 -11.22
CA VAL A 221 -13.33 -12.22 -10.63
C VAL A 221 -12.33 -11.06 -10.47
N THR A 222 -12.61 -9.96 -11.16
CA THR A 222 -11.83 -8.72 -11.08
C THR A 222 -12.42 -7.78 -10.03
N VAL A 223 -11.70 -6.71 -9.72
CA VAL A 223 -12.15 -5.64 -8.81
C VAL A 223 -13.52 -5.08 -9.24
N ILE A 224 -13.69 -4.88 -10.56
CA ILE A 224 -14.93 -4.32 -11.14
C ILE A 224 -16.07 -5.31 -11.10
N SER A 225 -15.78 -6.60 -11.30
CA SER A 225 -16.80 -7.65 -11.31
C SER A 225 -17.10 -8.25 -9.93
N SER A 226 -16.45 -7.82 -8.87
CA SER A 226 -16.63 -8.38 -7.53
C SER A 226 -18.06 -8.25 -6.99
N ASN A 227 -18.79 -7.22 -7.41
CA ASN A 227 -20.17 -6.96 -7.00
C ASN A 227 -21.21 -7.81 -7.74
N PHE A 228 -20.79 -8.70 -8.68
CA PHE A 228 -21.75 -9.49 -9.46
C PHE A 228 -22.62 -10.41 -8.59
N ILE A 229 -22.11 -10.87 -7.44
CA ILE A 229 -22.87 -11.72 -6.51
C ILE A 229 -24.08 -10.95 -5.95
N ALA A 230 -23.86 -9.72 -5.50
CA ALA A 230 -24.94 -8.86 -5.01
C ALA A 230 -25.94 -8.52 -6.12
N LEU A 231 -25.47 -8.24 -7.33
CA LEU A 231 -26.32 -8.01 -8.50
C LEU A 231 -27.13 -9.24 -8.87
N MET A 232 -26.53 -10.44 -8.84
CA MET A 232 -27.25 -11.69 -9.12
C MET A 232 -28.33 -11.96 -8.08
N LEU A 233 -28.06 -11.71 -6.79
CA LEU A 233 -29.08 -11.82 -5.74
C LEU A 233 -30.27 -10.90 -5.98
N ILE A 234 -30.02 -9.68 -6.46
CA ILE A 234 -31.10 -8.72 -6.76
C ILE A 234 -31.85 -9.07 -8.03
N LEU A 235 -31.16 -9.51 -9.09
CA LEU A 235 -31.80 -9.81 -10.39
C LEU A 235 -32.58 -11.12 -10.40
N THR A 236 -32.20 -12.10 -9.55
CA THR A 236 -32.88 -13.41 -9.47
C THR A 236 -34.06 -13.42 -8.51
N MET A 237 -34.28 -12.33 -7.81
CA MET A 237 -35.42 -12.13 -6.91
C MET A 237 -36.62 -11.49 -7.65
#